data_014a470eb87c6e54b001338e01bf9b5f
#
_entry.id   014a470eb87c6e54b001338e01bf9b5f
#
_cell.length_a   1.000
_cell.length_b   1.000
_cell.length_c   1.000
_cell.angle_alpha   90.00
_cell.angle_beta   90.00
_cell.angle_gamma   90.00
#
_symmetry.space_group_name_H-M   'P 1'
#
loop_
_entity.id
_entity.type
_entity.pdbx_description
1 polymer ?
#
loop_
_entity_poly.entity_id
_entity_poly.type
_entity_poly.pdbx_seq_one_letter_code
_entity_poly.pdbx_strand_id
1 'polypeptide(L)'
;MMSHAVCRLLMAVSVVLFGQATRAAEPPAARPQLPLRLAAPVRPKQLPLSPPSPPFRYTEATHGAGSLKYVGEIPVFTLQGTPEQIGEQTAVLAKEVLPPLLETPKRIIQQFGLNYDLLRPIATAAATSMIGHSPERFRAEMDSLAKYTNADASLLYVANSLTELRRIGGCSAFLVTPDRTATGEMMFGRNFDFPTFGVLDRYSCVMIVRPEGKHAFASIAVPGLTGVISGMNDAGLALATLDVYASRDGSSMFDMNGAPLALTYRQMLEECETVEEARALLEKTPRTTWMNLACCDRNRAVIFEITPKKVGVRDPEGDILRCTNHFMLPDLAVGVRCERFKTLGHLVDFKAGEKFTLEEVHRCMHSVHQSELTFQTMIFEPASLKVHVAFGPGPCTQKPLQVIELADRFAGK
;
A
#
# COMPACT_ATOMS: atom_id res chain seq x y z
N MET A 1 24.83 7.44 -16.15
CA MET A 1 24.73 8.79 -15.56
C MET A 1 23.56 9.50 -16.20
N MET A 2 22.37 9.40 -15.61
CA MET A 2 21.20 10.18 -16.06
C MET A 2 21.39 11.64 -15.61
N SER A 3 21.16 12.58 -16.54
CA SER A 3 21.43 14.01 -16.30
C SER A 3 20.53 14.58 -15.22
N HIS A 4 21.06 15.56 -14.45
CA HIS A 4 20.34 16.38 -13.48
C HIS A 4 19.01 16.96 -14.02
N ALA A 5 18.85 17.05 -15.34
CA ALA A 5 17.64 17.51 -16.01
C ALA A 5 16.47 16.52 -15.87
N VAL A 6 16.73 15.21 -15.90
CA VAL A 6 15.68 14.17 -15.72
C VAL A 6 15.16 14.15 -14.29
N CYS A 7 16.07 14.31 -13.32
CA CYS A 7 15.69 14.42 -11.91
C CYS A 7 14.85 15.68 -11.64
N ARG A 8 15.20 16.81 -12.27
CA ARG A 8 14.43 18.06 -12.18
C ARG A 8 13.08 17.96 -12.89
N LEU A 9 12.98 17.22 -13.99
CA LEU A 9 11.72 17.05 -14.71
C LEU A 9 10.76 16.12 -13.95
N LEU A 10 11.25 15.04 -13.35
CA LEU A 10 10.45 14.16 -12.47
C LEU A 10 10.02 14.89 -11.18
N MET A 11 10.89 15.72 -10.60
CA MET A 11 10.50 16.62 -9.52
C MET A 11 9.49 17.68 -9.97
N ALA A 12 9.63 18.24 -11.17
CA ALA A 12 8.66 19.16 -11.74
C ALA A 12 7.30 18.49 -12.01
N VAL A 13 7.29 17.26 -12.47
CA VAL A 13 6.08 16.43 -12.60
C VAL A 13 5.44 16.18 -11.23
N SER A 14 6.24 15.86 -10.21
CA SER A 14 5.75 15.75 -8.83
C SER A 14 5.21 17.09 -8.31
N VAL A 15 5.88 18.21 -8.61
CA VAL A 15 5.47 19.56 -8.19
C VAL A 15 4.22 20.03 -8.95
N VAL A 16 4.10 19.72 -10.24
CA VAL A 16 2.91 20.06 -11.05
C VAL A 16 1.74 19.17 -10.68
N LEU A 17 1.98 17.87 -10.41
CA LEU A 17 0.95 16.94 -9.97
C LEU A 17 0.46 17.24 -8.54
N PHE A 18 1.28 17.83 -7.66
CA PHE A 18 1.01 17.90 -6.23
C PHE A 18 1.11 19.29 -5.59
N GLY A 19 1.28 20.35 -6.39
CA GLY A 19 1.16 21.76 -6.00
C GLY A 19 2.08 22.22 -4.87
N GLN A 20 3.01 23.10 -5.21
CA GLN A 20 3.80 23.99 -4.35
C GLN A 20 4.60 23.31 -3.22
N ALA A 21 5.80 22.86 -3.59
CA ALA A 21 6.88 22.70 -2.62
C ALA A 21 7.35 24.05 -2.10
N THR A 22 7.40 24.20 -0.79
CA THR A 22 7.99 25.34 -0.09
C THR A 22 9.41 25.60 -0.58
N ARG A 23 9.66 26.84 -1.06
CA ARG A 23 11.02 27.34 -1.30
C ARG A 23 11.84 27.20 -0.02
N ALA A 24 12.95 26.48 -0.12
CA ALA A 24 14.00 26.55 0.89
C ALA A 24 14.55 27.99 0.92
N ALA A 25 14.29 28.71 1.99
CA ALA A 25 14.91 29.98 2.28
C ALA A 25 16.26 29.76 2.96
N GLU A 26 17.27 30.50 2.54
CA GLU A 26 18.56 30.59 3.23
C GLU A 26 18.39 31.02 4.70
N PRO A 27 19.26 30.59 5.62
CA PRO A 27 19.10 30.88 7.05
C PRO A 27 19.36 32.36 7.32
N PRO A 28 18.39 33.12 7.83
CA PRO A 28 18.63 34.47 8.30
C PRO A 28 19.22 34.47 9.70
N ALA A 29 20.10 35.43 9.93
CA ALA A 29 20.68 35.75 11.23
C ALA A 29 19.60 35.95 12.31
N ALA A 30 19.92 35.55 13.53
CA ALA A 30 19.01 35.53 14.68
C ALA A 30 18.31 36.88 14.91
N ARG A 31 16.97 36.85 14.85
CA ARG A 31 16.07 37.90 15.33
C ARG A 31 15.04 37.31 16.29
N PRO A 32 14.49 38.11 17.23
CA PRO A 32 13.65 37.61 18.32
C PRO A 32 12.35 37.01 17.80
N GLN A 33 11.95 35.90 18.42
CA GLN A 33 10.80 35.07 18.07
C GLN A 33 9.47 35.80 18.30
N LEU A 34 8.82 36.18 17.22
CA LEU A 34 7.37 36.39 17.19
C LEU A 34 6.68 35.03 17.03
N PRO A 35 5.51 34.78 17.65
CA PRO A 35 4.83 33.49 17.53
C PRO A 35 4.47 33.24 16.07
N LEU A 36 5.11 32.23 15.47
CA LEU A 36 4.80 31.73 14.13
C LEU A 36 3.34 31.26 14.09
N ARG A 37 2.46 32.05 13.50
CA ARG A 37 1.20 31.53 12.96
C ARG A 37 1.58 30.61 11.79
N LEU A 38 1.65 29.31 12.04
CA LEU A 38 1.77 28.31 10.99
C LEU A 38 0.57 28.48 10.06
N ALA A 39 0.83 28.81 8.79
CA ALA A 39 -0.17 28.79 7.76
C ALA A 39 -0.86 27.42 7.77
N ALA A 40 -2.17 27.38 7.74
CA ALA A 40 -2.92 26.14 7.66
C ALA A 40 -2.40 25.32 6.46
N PRO A 41 -2.19 24.00 6.60
CA PRO A 41 -1.77 23.19 5.48
C PRO A 41 -2.78 23.37 4.34
N VAL A 42 -2.29 23.77 3.18
CA VAL A 42 -3.09 23.87 1.96
C VAL A 42 -3.62 22.46 1.71
N ARG A 43 -4.94 22.27 1.87
CA ARG A 43 -5.59 21.02 1.47
C ARG A 43 -5.32 20.85 -0.02
N PRO A 44 -4.80 19.69 -0.46
CA PRO A 44 -4.73 19.42 -1.89
C PRO A 44 -6.13 19.66 -2.47
N LYS A 45 -6.21 20.33 -3.64
CA LYS A 45 -7.48 20.50 -4.35
C LYS A 45 -8.10 19.11 -4.46
N GLN A 46 -9.35 18.96 -4.03
CA GLN A 46 -10.05 17.69 -4.19
C GLN A 46 -10.01 17.33 -5.67
N LEU A 47 -9.39 16.19 -5.97
CA LEU A 47 -9.47 15.60 -7.30
C LEU A 47 -10.94 15.29 -7.59
N PRO A 48 -11.42 15.54 -8.82
CA PRO A 48 -12.75 15.10 -9.19
C PRO A 48 -12.82 13.59 -8.99
N LEU A 49 -13.61 13.15 -8.03
CA LEU A 49 -13.83 11.73 -7.78
C LEU A 49 -14.65 11.18 -8.96
N SER A 50 -14.19 10.11 -9.56
CA SER A 50 -15.00 9.37 -10.51
C SER A 50 -16.25 8.86 -9.80
N PRO A 51 -17.44 8.91 -10.44
CA PRO A 51 -18.64 8.32 -9.85
C PRO A 51 -18.38 6.83 -9.56
N PRO A 52 -18.94 6.29 -8.45
CA PRO A 52 -18.77 4.88 -8.11
C PRO A 52 -19.27 4.02 -9.25
N SER A 53 -18.39 3.12 -9.72
CA SER A 53 -18.77 2.12 -10.73
C SER A 53 -19.32 0.87 -10.04
N PRO A 54 -20.30 0.18 -10.63
CA PRO A 54 -20.76 -1.09 -10.07
C PRO A 54 -19.59 -2.08 -10.03
N PRO A 55 -19.53 -2.97 -9.02
CA PRO A 55 -18.50 -4.00 -8.93
C PRO A 55 -18.45 -4.83 -10.23
N PHE A 56 -17.24 -5.13 -10.68
CA PHE A 56 -17.06 -6.06 -11.80
C PHE A 56 -17.24 -7.49 -11.30
N ARG A 57 -18.00 -8.29 -12.05
CA ARG A 57 -18.11 -9.71 -11.75
C ARG A 57 -17.20 -10.51 -12.67
N TYR A 58 -16.16 -11.05 -12.07
CA TYR A 58 -15.24 -11.95 -12.76
C TYR A 58 -15.92 -13.26 -13.12
N THR A 59 -15.53 -13.85 -14.25
CA THR A 59 -15.91 -15.21 -14.60
C THR A 59 -14.98 -16.19 -13.90
N GLU A 60 -15.53 -17.09 -13.06
CA GLU A 60 -14.73 -18.13 -12.41
C GLU A 60 -14.05 -19.02 -13.45
N ALA A 61 -12.77 -19.30 -13.24
CA ALA A 61 -11.94 -20.03 -14.18
C ALA A 61 -10.76 -20.70 -13.50
N THR A 62 -10.14 -21.63 -14.22
CA THR A 62 -8.85 -22.25 -13.85
C THR A 62 -7.88 -22.17 -15.02
N HIS A 63 -6.59 -22.00 -14.74
CA HIS A 63 -5.52 -22.04 -15.74
C HIS A 63 -4.23 -22.57 -15.11
N GLY A 64 -3.71 -23.69 -15.62
CA GLY A 64 -2.59 -24.39 -14.99
C GLY A 64 -2.91 -24.73 -13.53
N ALA A 65 -2.03 -24.36 -12.62
CA ALA A 65 -2.26 -24.49 -11.17
C ALA A 65 -3.05 -23.30 -10.57
N GLY A 66 -3.38 -22.29 -11.38
CA GLY A 66 -4.09 -21.09 -10.95
C GLY A 66 -5.62 -21.24 -11.02
N SER A 67 -6.31 -20.50 -10.18
CA SER A 67 -7.78 -20.43 -10.19
C SER A 67 -8.28 -19.05 -9.78
N LEU A 68 -9.47 -18.70 -10.28
CA LEU A 68 -10.25 -17.56 -9.85
C LEU A 68 -11.60 -18.08 -9.38
N LYS A 69 -11.92 -17.88 -8.12
CA LYS A 69 -13.17 -18.30 -7.47
C LYS A 69 -13.66 -17.21 -6.54
N TYR A 70 -14.94 -17.27 -6.17
CA TYR A 70 -15.50 -16.37 -5.16
C TYR A 70 -15.54 -16.98 -3.77
N VAL A 71 -15.31 -16.13 -2.76
CA VAL A 71 -15.65 -16.38 -1.35
C VAL A 71 -16.67 -15.33 -0.95
N GLY A 72 -17.93 -15.72 -0.85
CA GLY A 72 -19.03 -14.77 -0.80
C GLY A 72 -19.03 -13.87 -2.03
N GLU A 73 -18.84 -12.57 -1.84
CA GLU A 73 -18.77 -11.60 -2.93
C GLU A 73 -17.32 -11.22 -3.32
N ILE A 74 -16.33 -11.78 -2.66
CA ILE A 74 -14.92 -11.44 -2.86
C ILE A 74 -14.32 -12.33 -3.95
N PRO A 75 -13.82 -11.76 -5.07
CA PRO A 75 -13.06 -12.53 -6.05
C PRO A 75 -11.69 -12.87 -5.48
N VAL A 76 -11.33 -14.15 -5.50
CA VAL A 76 -10.09 -14.70 -4.97
C VAL A 76 -9.33 -15.38 -6.10
N PHE A 77 -8.18 -14.82 -6.45
CA PHE A 77 -7.20 -15.46 -7.32
C PHE A 77 -6.29 -16.34 -6.46
N THR A 78 -6.10 -17.58 -6.87
CA THR A 78 -5.05 -18.46 -6.33
C THR A 78 -4.05 -18.72 -7.45
N LEU A 79 -2.79 -18.34 -7.22
CA LEU A 79 -1.70 -18.41 -8.20
C LEU A 79 -0.57 -19.23 -7.60
N GLN A 80 0.11 -20.06 -8.42
CA GLN A 80 1.15 -20.95 -7.91
C GLN A 80 2.22 -21.24 -8.93
N GLY A 81 3.47 -21.39 -8.47
CA GLY A 81 4.60 -21.91 -9.24
C GLY A 81 5.73 -20.90 -9.40
N THR A 82 6.43 -20.98 -10.54
CA THR A 82 7.51 -20.05 -10.87
C THR A 82 6.96 -18.64 -11.16
N PRO A 83 7.81 -17.62 -11.15
CA PRO A 83 7.39 -16.26 -11.50
C PRO A 83 6.68 -16.18 -12.86
N GLU A 84 7.20 -16.92 -13.85
CA GLU A 84 6.61 -16.96 -15.19
C GLU A 84 5.22 -17.60 -15.19
N GLN A 85 5.03 -18.67 -14.41
CA GLN A 85 3.74 -19.34 -14.27
C GLN A 85 2.72 -18.44 -13.55
N ILE A 86 3.14 -17.71 -12.52
CA ILE A 86 2.29 -16.76 -11.78
C ILE A 86 1.87 -15.61 -12.73
N GLY A 87 2.80 -15.06 -13.52
CA GLY A 87 2.51 -14.03 -14.51
C GLY A 87 1.53 -14.52 -15.59
N GLU A 88 1.73 -15.72 -16.14
CA GLU A 88 0.84 -16.35 -17.09
C GLU A 88 -0.57 -16.56 -16.53
N GLN A 89 -0.67 -17.15 -15.33
CA GLN A 89 -1.96 -17.39 -14.65
C GLN A 89 -2.70 -16.07 -14.41
N THR A 90 -1.99 -15.03 -13.96
CA THR A 90 -2.59 -13.71 -13.77
C THR A 90 -3.11 -13.15 -15.09
N ALA A 91 -2.34 -13.24 -16.17
CA ALA A 91 -2.72 -12.74 -17.48
C ALA A 91 -4.00 -13.41 -18.00
N VAL A 92 -4.07 -14.74 -17.89
CA VAL A 92 -5.21 -15.51 -18.42
C VAL A 92 -6.46 -15.34 -17.56
N LEU A 93 -6.32 -15.44 -16.23
CA LEU A 93 -7.46 -15.35 -15.30
C LEU A 93 -8.03 -13.93 -15.21
N ALA A 94 -7.20 -12.90 -15.41
CA ALA A 94 -7.61 -11.50 -15.33
C ALA A 94 -7.73 -10.80 -16.70
N LYS A 95 -7.75 -11.53 -17.80
CA LYS A 95 -7.71 -11.00 -19.19
C LYS A 95 -8.73 -9.90 -19.48
N GLU A 96 -9.89 -9.95 -18.84
CA GLU A 96 -10.97 -8.97 -19.07
C GLU A 96 -10.70 -7.62 -18.39
N VAL A 97 -9.93 -7.61 -17.29
CA VAL A 97 -9.72 -6.43 -16.46
C VAL A 97 -8.33 -5.81 -16.63
N LEU A 98 -7.36 -6.56 -17.13
CA LEU A 98 -5.99 -6.05 -17.31
C LEU A 98 -5.90 -4.88 -18.30
N PRO A 99 -6.58 -4.86 -19.47
CA PRO A 99 -6.50 -3.72 -20.38
C PRO A 99 -6.91 -2.39 -19.72
N PRO A 100 -8.07 -2.23 -19.06
CA PRO A 100 -8.41 -0.98 -18.39
C PRO A 100 -7.51 -0.66 -17.20
N LEU A 101 -6.94 -1.65 -16.50
CA LEU A 101 -5.98 -1.43 -15.41
C LEU A 101 -4.63 -0.92 -15.94
N LEU A 102 -4.12 -1.47 -17.02
CA LEU A 102 -2.87 -1.05 -17.65
C LEU A 102 -2.96 0.37 -18.27
N GLU A 103 -4.16 0.80 -18.66
CA GLU A 103 -4.40 2.18 -19.11
C GLU A 103 -4.50 3.20 -17.95
N THR A 104 -4.59 2.74 -16.70
CA THR A 104 -4.79 3.62 -15.53
C THR A 104 -3.65 4.63 -15.36
N PRO A 105 -2.35 4.31 -15.51
CA PRO A 105 -1.27 5.30 -15.44
C PRO A 105 -1.42 6.43 -16.45
N LYS A 106 -1.82 6.09 -17.68
CA LYS A 106 -2.08 7.07 -18.74
C LYS A 106 -3.24 7.99 -18.37
N ARG A 107 -4.35 7.43 -17.89
CA ARG A 107 -5.53 8.19 -17.44
C ARG A 107 -5.19 9.14 -16.30
N ILE A 108 -4.43 8.68 -15.31
CA ILE A 108 -3.98 9.52 -14.19
C ILE A 108 -3.18 10.72 -14.72
N ILE A 109 -2.16 10.49 -15.55
CA ILE A 109 -1.31 11.54 -16.11
C ILE A 109 -2.14 12.55 -16.91
N GLN A 110 -3.04 12.07 -17.77
CA GLN A 110 -3.90 12.93 -18.60
C GLN A 110 -4.91 13.74 -17.76
N GLN A 111 -5.43 13.19 -16.66
CA GLN A 111 -6.35 13.89 -15.76
C GLN A 111 -5.69 15.10 -15.10
N PHE A 112 -4.37 15.09 -14.93
CA PHE A 112 -3.60 16.25 -14.48
C PHE A 112 -3.21 17.22 -15.60
N GLY A 113 -3.73 17.04 -16.82
CA GLY A 113 -3.43 17.89 -17.97
C GLY A 113 -2.05 17.69 -18.57
N LEU A 114 -1.38 16.60 -18.25
CA LEU A 114 -0.04 16.26 -18.72
C LEU A 114 -0.08 15.38 -19.97
N ASN A 115 0.91 15.56 -20.86
CA ASN A 115 1.04 14.75 -22.05
C ASN A 115 1.73 13.41 -21.70
N TYR A 116 0.97 12.32 -21.72
CA TYR A 116 1.45 10.98 -21.42
C TYR A 116 2.58 10.53 -22.36
N ASP A 117 2.44 10.77 -23.68
CA ASP A 117 3.39 10.29 -24.68
C ASP A 117 4.77 10.94 -24.52
N LEU A 118 4.79 12.20 -24.07
CA LEU A 118 6.03 12.91 -23.72
C LEU A 118 6.68 12.38 -22.45
N LEU A 119 5.87 11.99 -21.46
CA LEU A 119 6.36 11.53 -20.14
C LEU A 119 6.67 10.04 -20.11
N ARG A 120 6.03 9.24 -20.96
CA ARG A 120 6.19 7.78 -21.00
C ARG A 120 7.64 7.30 -21.08
N PRO A 121 8.52 7.80 -21.98
CA PRO A 121 9.90 7.33 -22.05
C PRO A 121 10.66 7.56 -20.75
N ILE A 122 10.42 8.69 -20.09
CA ILE A 122 11.07 9.07 -18.83
C ILE A 122 10.56 8.18 -17.69
N ALA A 123 9.23 8.01 -17.60
CA ALA A 123 8.61 7.15 -16.60
C ALA A 123 9.06 5.69 -16.75
N THR A 124 9.13 5.18 -17.98
CA THR A 124 9.62 3.84 -18.29
C THR A 124 11.09 3.65 -17.86
N ALA A 125 11.97 4.60 -18.20
CA ALA A 125 13.38 4.52 -17.84
C ALA A 125 13.56 4.54 -16.30
N ALA A 126 12.82 5.40 -15.60
CA ALA A 126 12.83 5.47 -14.13
C ALA A 126 12.31 4.16 -13.51
N ALA A 127 11.17 3.66 -13.97
CA ALA A 127 10.57 2.42 -13.46
C ALA A 127 11.49 1.21 -13.71
N THR A 128 12.08 1.09 -14.89
CA THR A 128 13.03 0.01 -15.23
C THR A 128 14.26 0.06 -14.31
N SER A 129 14.79 1.26 -14.05
CA SER A 129 15.92 1.43 -13.12
C SER A 129 15.54 1.00 -11.70
N MET A 130 14.41 1.44 -11.19
CA MET A 130 13.94 1.12 -9.83
C MET A 130 13.67 -0.38 -9.67
N ILE A 131 13.01 -1.02 -10.65
CA ILE A 131 12.72 -2.46 -10.63
C ILE A 131 14.03 -3.27 -10.67
N GLY A 132 15.08 -2.77 -11.33
CA GLY A 132 16.41 -3.38 -11.33
C GLY A 132 17.06 -3.49 -9.94
N HIS A 133 16.56 -2.79 -8.93
CA HIS A 133 16.98 -2.92 -7.52
C HIS A 133 16.15 -3.97 -6.74
N SER A 134 15.14 -4.56 -7.38
CA SER A 134 14.32 -5.63 -6.79
C SER A 134 14.79 -7.01 -7.25
N PRO A 135 14.42 -8.10 -6.55
CA PRO A 135 14.70 -9.46 -7.02
C PRO A 135 14.20 -9.70 -8.45
N GLU A 136 15.03 -10.35 -9.27
CA GLU A 136 14.79 -10.63 -10.71
C GLU A 136 13.45 -11.35 -10.95
N ARG A 137 13.02 -12.20 -10.02
CA ARG A 137 11.75 -12.94 -10.10
C ARG A 137 10.52 -12.03 -10.27
N PHE A 138 10.53 -10.82 -9.74
CA PHE A 138 9.40 -9.89 -9.88
C PHE A 138 9.33 -9.32 -11.29
N ARG A 139 10.49 -9.08 -11.91
CA ARG A 139 10.57 -8.69 -13.31
C ARG A 139 10.11 -9.83 -14.22
N ALA A 140 10.59 -11.06 -13.98
CA ALA A 140 10.19 -12.24 -14.74
C ALA A 140 8.67 -12.47 -14.73
N GLU A 141 8.03 -12.27 -13.55
CA GLU A 141 6.57 -12.33 -13.44
C GLU A 141 5.87 -11.27 -14.27
N MET A 142 6.31 -10.00 -14.19
CA MET A 142 5.75 -8.90 -14.98
C MET A 142 5.96 -9.10 -16.49
N ASP A 143 7.13 -9.58 -16.91
CA ASP A 143 7.44 -9.87 -18.31
C ASP A 143 6.57 -11.00 -18.87
N SER A 144 6.34 -12.03 -18.06
CA SER A 144 5.42 -13.12 -18.40
C SER A 144 3.98 -12.62 -18.53
N LEU A 145 3.51 -11.83 -17.59
CA LEU A 145 2.18 -11.23 -17.65
C LEU A 145 2.03 -10.36 -18.91
N ALA A 146 3.02 -9.54 -19.24
CA ALA A 146 3.04 -8.73 -20.44
C ALA A 146 2.97 -9.58 -21.71
N LYS A 147 3.75 -10.66 -21.77
CA LYS A 147 3.78 -11.61 -22.91
C LYS A 147 2.41 -12.22 -23.16
N TYR A 148 1.74 -12.72 -22.14
CA TYR A 148 0.44 -13.40 -22.29
C TYR A 148 -0.75 -12.45 -22.48
N THR A 149 -0.59 -11.17 -22.15
CA THR A 149 -1.58 -10.12 -22.47
C THR A 149 -1.30 -9.37 -23.76
N ASN A 150 -0.18 -9.65 -24.42
CA ASN A 150 0.34 -8.87 -25.56
C ASN A 150 0.47 -7.37 -25.21
N ALA A 151 0.84 -7.06 -23.97
CA ALA A 151 1.03 -5.70 -23.48
C ALA A 151 2.53 -5.32 -23.51
N ASP A 152 2.79 -4.01 -23.48
CA ASP A 152 4.16 -3.51 -23.26
C ASP A 152 4.53 -3.69 -21.78
N ALA A 153 5.56 -4.49 -21.49
CA ALA A 153 6.04 -4.74 -20.13
C ALA A 153 6.37 -3.44 -19.36
N SER A 154 6.77 -2.38 -20.08
CA SER A 154 7.04 -1.08 -19.47
C SER A 154 5.82 -0.46 -18.77
N LEU A 155 4.60 -0.77 -19.20
CA LEU A 155 3.38 -0.33 -18.54
C LEU A 155 3.24 -0.97 -17.16
N LEU A 156 3.58 -2.27 -17.03
CA LEU A 156 3.57 -2.98 -15.74
C LEU A 156 4.67 -2.43 -14.82
N TYR A 157 5.86 -2.15 -15.37
CA TYR A 157 6.94 -1.55 -14.58
C TYR A 157 6.53 -0.19 -14.02
N VAL A 158 5.95 0.68 -14.86
CA VAL A 158 5.44 1.99 -14.44
C VAL A 158 4.31 1.82 -13.40
N ALA A 159 3.35 0.92 -13.63
CA ALA A 159 2.24 0.68 -12.71
C ALA A 159 2.73 0.21 -11.33
N ASN A 160 3.72 -0.68 -11.27
CA ASN A 160 4.30 -1.20 -10.03
C ASN A 160 5.25 -0.21 -9.33
N SER A 161 5.73 0.82 -10.03
CA SER A 161 6.55 1.90 -9.46
C SER A 161 5.74 3.15 -9.10
N LEU A 162 4.53 3.35 -9.64
CA LEU A 162 3.66 4.49 -9.33
C LEU A 162 3.22 4.55 -7.88
N THR A 163 3.25 3.41 -7.17
CA THR A 163 2.98 3.37 -5.73
C THR A 163 3.88 4.32 -4.95
N GLU A 164 5.08 4.61 -5.47
CA GLU A 164 6.05 5.52 -4.88
C GLU A 164 5.72 7.00 -5.11
N LEU A 165 4.95 7.29 -6.15
CA LEU A 165 4.58 8.67 -6.53
C LEU A 165 3.24 9.10 -5.95
N ARG A 166 2.52 8.20 -5.25
CA ARG A 166 1.24 8.54 -4.61
C ARG A 166 1.44 9.66 -3.60
N ARG A 167 0.55 10.55 -3.51
CA ARG A 167 0.40 11.58 -2.47
C ARG A 167 -1.00 12.18 -2.56
N ILE A 168 -1.97 11.39 -3.03
CA ILE A 168 -3.32 11.85 -3.35
C ILE A 168 -4.40 11.11 -2.55
N GLY A 169 -4.02 10.07 -1.81
CA GLY A 169 -4.92 9.28 -1.00
C GLY A 169 -4.67 9.45 0.49
N GLY A 170 -5.39 8.70 1.26
CA GLY A 170 -5.18 8.57 2.69
C GLY A 170 -5.11 7.12 3.09
N CYS A 171 -4.80 6.88 4.33
CA CYS A 171 -4.77 5.54 4.88
C CYS A 171 -4.91 5.62 6.38
N SER A 172 -5.41 4.57 7.00
CA SER A 172 -5.37 4.38 8.44
C SER A 172 -5.09 2.94 8.79
N ALA A 173 -4.36 2.73 9.89
CA ALA A 173 -4.08 1.43 10.46
C ALA A 173 -4.28 1.49 11.98
N PHE A 174 -4.82 0.40 12.52
CA PHE A 174 -5.09 0.21 13.92
C PHE A 174 -4.74 -1.22 14.30
N LEU A 175 -3.65 -1.38 15.09
CA LEU A 175 -3.16 -2.67 15.51
C LEU A 175 -3.38 -2.82 17.01
N VAL A 176 -3.92 -3.96 17.39
CA VAL A 176 -4.23 -4.30 18.79
C VAL A 176 -3.48 -5.59 19.11
N THR A 177 -2.57 -5.51 20.10
CA THR A 177 -1.78 -6.67 20.52
C THR A 177 -2.63 -7.70 21.27
N PRO A 178 -2.16 -8.95 21.41
CA PRO A 178 -2.92 -10.04 22.04
C PRO A 178 -3.51 -9.71 23.41
N ASP A 179 -2.78 -8.95 24.23
CA ASP A 179 -3.22 -8.59 25.59
C ASP A 179 -4.46 -7.70 25.63
N ARG A 180 -4.71 -6.95 24.55
CA ARG A 180 -5.84 -6.02 24.42
C ARG A 180 -6.95 -6.52 23.49
N THR A 181 -6.86 -7.72 22.93
CA THR A 181 -7.93 -8.33 22.14
C THR A 181 -8.76 -9.32 22.96
N ALA A 182 -10.04 -9.47 22.61
CA ALA A 182 -10.94 -10.42 23.27
C ALA A 182 -10.56 -11.88 23.00
N THR A 183 -9.94 -12.14 21.85
CA THR A 183 -9.48 -13.48 21.42
C THR A 183 -8.12 -13.86 22.00
N GLY A 184 -7.33 -12.89 22.49
CA GLY A 184 -5.93 -13.12 22.86
C GLY A 184 -5.00 -13.25 21.65
N GLU A 185 -5.44 -12.87 20.45
CA GLU A 185 -4.66 -12.90 19.21
C GLU A 185 -4.47 -11.48 18.66
N MET A 186 -3.39 -11.25 17.90
CA MET A 186 -3.13 -9.99 17.21
C MET A 186 -4.27 -9.66 16.24
N MET A 187 -4.75 -8.41 16.24
CA MET A 187 -5.67 -7.89 15.24
C MET A 187 -5.09 -6.66 14.56
N PHE A 188 -5.13 -6.62 13.24
CA PHE A 188 -4.61 -5.51 12.44
C PHE A 188 -5.68 -4.98 11.48
N GLY A 189 -6.33 -3.87 11.86
CA GLY A 189 -7.30 -3.15 11.04
C GLY A 189 -6.64 -2.14 10.09
N ARG A 190 -7.15 -2.04 8.85
CA ARG A 190 -6.62 -1.22 7.78
C ARG A 190 -7.72 -0.62 6.91
N ASN A 191 -7.69 0.70 6.64
CA ASN A 191 -8.42 1.34 5.54
C ASN A 191 -7.45 1.81 4.47
N PHE A 192 -7.75 1.49 3.22
CA PHE A 192 -7.09 2.07 2.06
C PHE A 192 -8.01 3.10 1.42
N ASP A 193 -7.61 4.37 1.53
CA ASP A 193 -8.36 5.52 1.05
C ASP A 193 -7.62 6.12 -0.14
N PHE A 194 -8.17 5.97 -1.35
CA PHE A 194 -7.50 6.42 -2.57
C PHE A 194 -8.52 6.74 -3.66
N PRO A 195 -8.26 7.72 -4.54
CA PRO A 195 -9.08 7.93 -5.73
C PRO A 195 -9.04 6.68 -6.61
N THR A 196 -10.21 6.12 -6.90
CA THR A 196 -10.30 4.83 -7.59
C THR A 196 -10.15 4.92 -9.10
N PHE A 197 -10.26 6.14 -9.65
CA PHE A 197 -10.28 6.42 -11.10
C PHE A 197 -11.31 5.58 -11.87
N GLY A 198 -12.33 5.06 -11.16
CA GLY A 198 -13.37 4.19 -11.72
C GLY A 198 -12.89 2.79 -12.08
N VAL A 199 -11.74 2.37 -11.57
CA VAL A 199 -11.14 1.04 -11.84
C VAL A 199 -10.74 0.30 -10.56
N LEU A 200 -10.09 0.95 -9.58
CA LEU A 200 -9.53 0.25 -8.43
C LEU A 200 -10.59 -0.36 -7.51
N ASP A 201 -11.67 0.36 -7.23
CA ASP A 201 -12.82 -0.13 -6.46
C ASP A 201 -13.57 -1.24 -7.18
N ARG A 202 -13.60 -1.16 -8.51
CA ARG A 202 -14.32 -2.10 -9.37
C ARG A 202 -13.61 -3.44 -9.52
N TYR A 203 -12.28 -3.43 -9.60
CA TYR A 203 -11.47 -4.61 -9.87
C TYR A 203 -10.69 -5.13 -8.66
N SER A 204 -11.00 -4.65 -7.45
CA SER A 204 -10.40 -5.15 -6.22
C SER A 204 -10.64 -6.65 -6.05
N CYS A 205 -9.61 -7.35 -5.60
CA CYS A 205 -9.62 -8.80 -5.37
C CYS A 205 -8.67 -9.17 -4.23
N VAL A 206 -8.74 -10.42 -3.80
CA VAL A 206 -7.69 -11.05 -2.99
C VAL A 206 -6.87 -11.95 -3.90
N MET A 207 -5.56 -11.77 -3.87
CA MET A 207 -4.61 -12.61 -4.61
C MET A 207 -3.85 -13.47 -3.60
N ILE A 208 -4.07 -14.77 -3.66
CA ILE A 208 -3.31 -15.77 -2.88
C ILE A 208 -2.24 -16.29 -3.80
N VAL A 209 -0.99 -16.03 -3.45
CA VAL A 209 0.18 -16.38 -4.26
C VAL A 209 1.02 -17.40 -3.51
N ARG A 210 1.37 -18.49 -4.16
CA ARG A 210 2.24 -19.54 -3.64
C ARG A 210 3.48 -19.67 -4.55
N PRO A 211 4.47 -18.79 -4.37
CA PRO A 211 5.69 -18.82 -5.17
C PRO A 211 6.53 -20.06 -4.80
N GLU A 212 7.16 -20.66 -5.78
CA GLU A 212 8.01 -21.82 -5.55
C GLU A 212 9.16 -21.50 -4.60
N GLY A 213 9.32 -22.30 -3.53
CA GLY A 213 10.39 -22.15 -2.54
C GLY A 213 10.32 -20.91 -1.65
N LYS A 214 9.14 -20.26 -1.55
CA LYS A 214 8.89 -19.08 -0.74
C LYS A 214 7.63 -19.25 0.13
N HIS A 215 7.43 -18.36 1.10
CA HIS A 215 6.18 -18.28 1.83
C HIS A 215 5.01 -17.96 0.89
N ALA A 216 3.90 -18.66 1.09
CA ALA A 216 2.63 -18.28 0.49
C ALA A 216 2.10 -17.02 1.15
N PHE A 217 1.46 -16.14 0.37
CA PHE A 217 0.87 -14.92 0.91
C PHE A 217 -0.45 -14.56 0.24
N ALA A 218 -1.26 -13.78 0.96
CA ALA A 218 -2.45 -13.13 0.44
C ALA A 218 -2.21 -11.62 0.33
N SER A 219 -2.54 -11.04 -0.81
CA SER A 219 -2.50 -9.59 -1.08
C SER A 219 -3.91 -9.09 -1.40
N ILE A 220 -4.30 -7.98 -0.77
CA ILE A 220 -5.52 -7.26 -1.13
C ILE A 220 -5.13 -6.24 -2.20
N ALA A 221 -5.53 -6.50 -3.44
CA ALA A 221 -4.94 -5.88 -4.62
C ALA A 221 -5.94 -5.66 -5.76
N VAL A 222 -5.39 -5.32 -6.91
CA VAL A 222 -6.00 -5.44 -8.25
C VAL A 222 -5.07 -6.29 -9.11
N PRO A 223 -5.57 -7.05 -10.10
CA PRO A 223 -4.72 -7.84 -10.99
C PRO A 223 -3.67 -6.97 -11.71
N GLY A 224 -2.45 -7.49 -11.86
CA GLY A 224 -1.31 -6.78 -12.46
C GLY A 224 -0.48 -5.94 -11.48
N LEU A 225 -0.92 -5.80 -10.23
CA LEU A 225 -0.07 -5.28 -9.17
C LEU A 225 0.77 -6.42 -8.60
N THR A 226 2.02 -6.52 -9.05
CA THR A 226 3.00 -7.52 -8.58
C THR A 226 3.47 -7.22 -7.15
N GLY A 227 3.62 -5.93 -6.82
CA GLY A 227 3.94 -5.47 -5.47
C GLY A 227 2.77 -5.61 -4.49
N VAL A 228 3.06 -5.53 -3.18
CA VAL A 228 2.05 -5.61 -2.11
C VAL A 228 1.87 -4.25 -1.44
N ILE A 229 0.61 -3.87 -1.23
CA ILE A 229 0.21 -2.66 -0.48
C ILE A 229 -0.39 -3.04 0.88
N SER A 230 -1.10 -4.16 0.93
CA SER A 230 -1.67 -4.75 2.14
C SER A 230 -1.72 -6.26 1.95
N GLY A 231 -1.18 -7.02 2.89
CA GLY A 231 -1.13 -8.48 2.77
C GLY A 231 -0.66 -9.18 4.04
N MET A 232 -0.74 -10.51 4.01
CA MET A 232 -0.30 -11.39 5.08
C MET A 232 0.22 -12.70 4.50
N ASN A 233 1.29 -13.27 5.07
CA ASN A 233 1.84 -14.56 4.65
C ASN A 233 1.40 -15.73 5.57
N ASP A 234 1.85 -16.94 5.23
CA ASP A 234 1.52 -18.18 5.92
C ASP A 234 2.19 -18.33 7.30
N ALA A 235 3.23 -17.55 7.59
CA ALA A 235 3.80 -17.42 8.92
C ALA A 235 2.99 -16.49 9.83
N GLY A 236 2.07 -15.68 9.27
CA GLY A 236 1.29 -14.68 9.97
C GLY A 236 1.93 -13.29 10.00
N LEU A 237 2.99 -13.06 9.22
CA LEU A 237 3.50 -11.69 9.02
C LEU A 237 2.51 -10.91 8.17
N ALA A 238 1.92 -9.85 8.73
CA ALA A 238 0.97 -8.98 8.04
C ALA A 238 1.51 -7.55 7.94
N LEU A 239 1.24 -6.89 6.82
CA LEU A 239 1.72 -5.54 6.56
C LEU A 239 0.73 -4.70 5.74
N ALA A 240 0.80 -3.38 5.94
CA ALA A 240 0.09 -2.41 5.12
C ALA A 240 0.84 -1.08 5.06
N THR A 241 0.93 -0.49 3.87
CA THR A 241 1.62 0.76 3.61
C THR A 241 0.71 1.97 3.76
N LEU A 242 1.25 3.09 4.26
CA LEU A 242 0.55 4.38 4.38
C LEU A 242 1.46 5.51 3.89
N ASP A 243 0.99 6.29 2.92
CA ASP A 243 1.73 7.42 2.37
C ASP A 243 2.07 8.45 3.45
N VAL A 244 3.27 9.06 3.36
CA VAL A 244 3.69 10.17 4.21
C VAL A 244 4.02 11.37 3.34
N TYR A 245 3.58 12.56 3.75
CA TYR A 245 3.63 13.77 2.93
C TYR A 245 4.80 14.71 3.28
N ALA A 246 5.44 14.51 4.43
CA ALA A 246 6.55 15.36 4.86
C ALA A 246 7.45 14.64 5.87
N SER A 247 8.75 14.93 5.81
CA SER A 247 9.77 14.49 6.76
C SER A 247 10.73 15.64 7.07
N ARG A 248 11.29 15.67 8.29
CA ARG A 248 12.30 16.64 8.68
C ARG A 248 13.73 16.14 8.60
N ASP A 249 13.97 14.88 8.20
CA ASP A 249 15.32 14.28 8.17
C ASP A 249 16.20 14.80 7.02
N GLY A 250 15.67 15.68 6.19
CA GLY A 250 16.38 16.26 5.04
C GLY A 250 16.65 15.23 3.92
N SER A 251 15.96 14.08 3.90
CA SER A 251 15.97 13.18 2.74
C SER A 251 15.11 13.77 1.61
N SER A 252 15.41 13.38 0.37
CA SER A 252 14.51 13.65 -0.75
C SER A 252 13.22 12.86 -0.58
N MET A 253 12.10 13.44 -1.04
CA MET A 253 10.81 12.75 -1.04
C MET A 253 10.84 11.51 -1.94
N PHE A 254 11.71 11.49 -2.94
CA PHE A 254 11.82 10.42 -3.90
C PHE A 254 13.27 10.19 -4.32
N ASP A 255 13.72 8.93 -4.33
CA ASP A 255 15.04 8.48 -4.78
C ASP A 255 14.88 7.30 -5.74
N MET A 256 15.32 7.47 -6.99
CA MET A 256 15.26 6.43 -8.02
C MET A 256 16.32 5.34 -7.87
N ASN A 257 17.26 5.47 -6.94
CA ASN A 257 18.32 4.49 -6.71
C ASN A 257 17.90 3.39 -5.71
N GLY A 258 16.60 3.29 -5.43
CA GLY A 258 16.05 2.27 -4.53
C GLY A 258 15.08 1.33 -5.25
N ALA A 259 14.77 0.22 -4.59
CA ALA A 259 13.71 -0.69 -5.00
C ALA A 259 12.34 -0.08 -4.71
N PRO A 260 11.32 -0.26 -5.58
CA PRO A 260 9.95 0.09 -5.25
C PRO A 260 9.51 -0.57 -3.95
N LEU A 261 9.02 0.22 -2.98
CA LEU A 261 8.68 -0.29 -1.65
C LEU A 261 7.59 -1.37 -1.71
N ALA A 262 6.63 -1.26 -2.64
CA ALA A 262 5.61 -2.29 -2.80
C ALA A 262 6.20 -3.66 -3.19
N LEU A 263 7.27 -3.69 -3.99
CA LEU A 263 8.02 -4.92 -4.30
C LEU A 263 8.85 -5.39 -3.11
N THR A 264 9.44 -4.46 -2.34
CA THR A 264 10.13 -4.79 -1.09
C THR A 264 9.16 -5.41 -0.07
N TYR A 265 7.94 -4.91 0.05
CA TYR A 265 6.91 -5.46 0.94
C TYR A 265 6.46 -6.86 0.49
N ARG A 266 6.36 -7.09 -0.81
CA ARG A 266 6.16 -8.45 -1.33
C ARG A 266 7.33 -9.36 -0.95
N GLN A 267 8.56 -8.91 -1.10
CA GLN A 267 9.74 -9.68 -0.69
C GLN A 267 9.71 -10.03 0.79
N MET A 268 9.27 -9.11 1.65
CA MET A 268 9.07 -9.41 3.08
C MET A 268 8.07 -10.55 3.29
N LEU A 269 6.92 -10.53 2.60
CA LEU A 269 5.93 -11.59 2.72
C LEU A 269 6.42 -12.94 2.17
N GLU A 270 7.32 -12.93 1.17
CA GLU A 270 7.92 -14.15 0.60
C GLU A 270 9.08 -14.72 1.42
N GLU A 271 9.77 -13.90 2.24
CA GLU A 271 11.08 -14.28 2.81
C GLU A 271 11.18 -14.08 4.33
N CYS A 272 10.20 -13.45 4.98
CA CYS A 272 10.23 -13.16 6.41
C CYS A 272 9.04 -13.79 7.14
N GLU A 273 9.29 -14.26 8.37
CA GLU A 273 8.27 -14.77 9.27
C GLU A 273 7.94 -13.79 10.40
N THR A 274 8.90 -12.92 10.74
CA THR A 274 8.83 -12.05 11.91
C THR A 274 9.01 -10.56 11.54
N VAL A 275 8.56 -9.70 12.45
CA VAL A 275 8.79 -8.25 12.36
C VAL A 275 10.27 -7.91 12.31
N GLU A 276 11.12 -8.65 13.05
CA GLU A 276 12.57 -8.47 13.09
C GLU A 276 13.24 -8.77 11.75
N GLU A 277 12.85 -9.87 11.11
CA GLU A 277 13.34 -10.23 9.78
C GLU A 277 12.90 -9.22 8.73
N ALA A 278 11.61 -8.80 8.79
CA ALA A 278 11.08 -7.75 7.93
C ALA A 278 11.86 -6.42 8.10
N ARG A 279 12.21 -6.06 9.35
CA ARG A 279 13.06 -4.91 9.64
C ARG A 279 14.44 -5.04 9.01
N ALA A 280 15.11 -6.17 9.22
CA ALA A 280 16.46 -6.42 8.70
C ALA A 280 16.49 -6.34 7.16
N LEU A 281 15.47 -6.89 6.48
CA LEU A 281 15.32 -6.79 5.03
C LEU A 281 15.12 -5.34 4.60
N LEU A 282 14.24 -4.60 5.27
CA LEU A 282 13.94 -3.19 4.95
C LEU A 282 15.16 -2.28 5.16
N GLU A 283 15.95 -2.49 6.22
CA GLU A 283 17.17 -1.73 6.49
C GLU A 283 18.26 -1.99 5.44
N LYS A 284 18.36 -3.21 4.94
CA LYS A 284 19.31 -3.63 3.90
C LYS A 284 18.93 -3.13 2.49
N THR A 285 17.65 -2.96 2.22
CA THR A 285 17.17 -2.58 0.89
C THR A 285 17.24 -1.06 0.69
N PRO A 286 17.82 -0.55 -0.40
CA PRO A 286 17.74 0.86 -0.75
C PRO A 286 16.28 1.29 -0.96
N ARG A 287 15.87 2.37 -0.32
CA ARG A 287 14.47 2.83 -0.25
C ARG A 287 14.24 4.06 -1.10
N THR A 288 13.08 4.13 -1.72
CA THR A 288 12.73 5.13 -2.73
C THR A 288 12.04 6.36 -2.17
N THR A 289 11.29 6.26 -1.05
CA THR A 289 10.39 7.35 -0.66
C THR A 289 10.06 7.36 0.84
N TRP A 290 9.32 8.37 1.26
CA TRP A 290 8.75 8.47 2.61
C TRP A 290 7.48 7.63 2.72
N MET A 291 7.44 6.74 3.70
CA MET A 291 6.32 5.83 3.89
C MET A 291 6.22 5.38 5.34
N ASN A 292 5.01 5.17 5.84
CA ASN A 292 4.78 4.33 6.99
C ASN A 292 4.44 2.92 6.53
N LEU A 293 5.00 1.92 7.19
CA LEU A 293 4.61 0.53 7.05
C LEU A 293 4.12 0.02 8.41
N ALA A 294 2.82 -0.20 8.53
CA ALA A 294 2.27 -0.94 9.65
C ALA A 294 2.58 -2.43 9.42
N CYS A 295 3.20 -3.06 10.40
CA CYS A 295 3.65 -4.44 10.30
C CYS A 295 3.42 -5.16 11.63
N CYS A 296 2.94 -6.40 11.56
CA CYS A 296 2.87 -7.28 12.74
C CYS A 296 3.07 -8.72 12.33
N ASP A 297 3.54 -9.52 13.27
CA ASP A 297 3.45 -10.97 13.28
C ASP A 297 2.45 -11.42 14.36
N ARG A 298 2.50 -12.68 14.77
CA ARG A 298 1.59 -13.23 15.80
C ARG A 298 1.77 -12.61 17.17
N ASN A 299 2.97 -12.06 17.47
CA ASN A 299 3.38 -11.64 18.81
C ASN A 299 3.72 -10.16 18.91
N ARG A 300 4.22 -9.55 17.83
CA ARG A 300 4.73 -8.19 17.83
C ARG A 300 4.08 -7.35 16.74
N ALA A 301 3.85 -6.08 17.06
CA ALA A 301 3.38 -5.06 16.11
C ALA A 301 4.30 -3.85 16.16
N VAL A 302 4.57 -3.23 15.00
CA VAL A 302 5.36 -1.99 14.88
C VAL A 302 4.81 -1.12 13.74
N ILE A 303 5.18 0.16 13.76
CA ILE A 303 5.14 1.01 12.57
C ILE A 303 6.60 1.32 12.17
N PHE A 304 6.99 0.91 10.99
CA PHE A 304 8.23 1.38 10.38
C PHE A 304 7.98 2.76 9.74
N GLU A 305 8.70 3.78 10.19
CA GLU A 305 8.72 5.10 9.61
C GLU A 305 9.91 5.19 8.67
N ILE A 306 9.65 5.18 7.37
CA ILE A 306 10.62 4.91 6.31
C ILE A 306 10.96 6.17 5.56
N THR A 307 12.25 6.45 5.38
CA THR A 307 12.78 7.44 4.44
C THR A 307 13.91 6.82 3.60
N PRO A 308 14.34 7.44 2.49
CA PRO A 308 15.53 6.98 1.78
C PRO A 308 16.77 6.85 2.68
N LYS A 309 16.88 7.68 3.73
CA LYS A 309 18.05 7.69 4.63
C LYS A 309 17.96 6.68 5.76
N LYS A 310 16.76 6.40 6.29
CA LYS A 310 16.64 5.59 7.51
C LYS A 310 15.30 4.88 7.62
N VAL A 311 15.28 3.88 8.49
CA VAL A 311 14.09 3.22 9.00
C VAL A 311 14.01 3.50 10.49
N GLY A 312 12.94 4.18 10.91
CA GLY A 312 12.61 4.33 12.32
C GLY A 312 11.59 3.26 12.73
N VAL A 313 11.59 2.87 13.99
CA VAL A 313 10.64 1.89 14.54
C VAL A 313 9.84 2.55 15.63
N ARG A 314 8.52 2.40 15.56
CA ARG A 314 7.59 2.85 16.59
C ARG A 314 6.85 1.64 17.15
N ASP A 315 7.04 1.39 18.45
CA ASP A 315 6.40 0.33 19.20
C ASP A 315 5.02 0.75 19.73
N PRO A 316 4.18 -0.19 20.19
CA PRO A 316 2.87 0.10 20.76
C PRO A 316 2.93 1.03 21.99
N GLU A 317 1.98 1.94 22.07
CA GLU A 317 1.66 2.70 23.30
C GLU A 317 0.54 1.96 24.03
N GLY A 318 0.86 1.25 25.10
CA GLY A 318 -0.13 0.49 25.89
C GLY A 318 -0.87 -0.55 25.05
N ASP A 319 -0.14 -1.40 24.34
CA ASP A 319 -0.65 -2.53 23.54
C ASP A 319 -1.42 -2.15 22.26
N ILE A 320 -1.37 -0.88 21.85
CA ILE A 320 -2.08 -0.39 20.66
C ILE A 320 -1.16 0.48 19.81
N LEU A 321 -1.24 0.26 18.49
CA LEU A 321 -0.61 1.13 17.49
C LEU A 321 -1.66 1.78 16.60
N ARG A 322 -1.50 3.08 16.41
CA ARG A 322 -2.29 3.88 15.47
C ARG A 322 -1.36 4.44 14.40
N CYS A 323 -1.78 4.42 13.17
CA CYS A 323 -1.03 5.00 12.08
C CYS A 323 -1.95 5.69 11.06
N THR A 324 -1.50 6.82 10.56
CA THR A 324 -2.08 7.54 9.43
C THR A 324 -0.95 8.08 8.52
N ASN A 325 -1.17 9.16 7.80
CA ASN A 325 -0.26 9.63 6.75
C ASN A 325 0.79 10.65 7.24
N HIS A 326 1.38 10.44 8.40
CA HIS A 326 2.47 11.30 8.93
C HIS A 326 3.40 10.51 9.85
N PHE A 327 4.62 10.97 9.96
CA PHE A 327 5.59 10.45 10.92
C PHE A 327 5.32 10.97 12.32
N MET A 328 5.67 10.15 13.32
CA MET A 328 5.53 10.44 14.74
C MET A 328 6.88 10.50 15.47
N LEU A 329 7.92 9.80 14.96
CA LEU A 329 9.25 9.83 15.56
C LEU A 329 9.83 11.25 15.53
N PRO A 330 10.43 11.72 16.64
CA PRO A 330 10.85 13.13 16.79
C PRO A 330 11.78 13.65 15.72
N ASP A 331 12.62 12.81 15.15
CA ASP A 331 13.60 13.13 14.12
C ASP A 331 13.03 13.07 12.69
N LEU A 332 11.82 12.58 12.51
CA LEU A 332 11.10 12.50 11.23
C LEU A 332 9.88 13.41 11.18
N ALA A 333 9.18 13.56 12.31
CA ALA A 333 7.88 14.24 12.40
C ALA A 333 7.98 15.76 12.14
N VAL A 334 7.02 16.28 11.37
CA VAL A 334 6.88 17.72 11.10
C VAL A 334 5.71 18.38 11.85
N GLY A 335 5.08 17.68 12.79
CA GLY A 335 4.01 18.22 13.63
C GLY A 335 2.67 18.37 12.91
N VAL A 336 2.20 17.33 12.24
CA VAL A 336 0.91 17.32 11.52
C VAL A 336 -0.26 17.14 12.50
N ARG A 337 -1.33 17.94 12.33
CA ARG A 337 -2.63 17.69 12.97
C ARG A 337 -3.46 16.77 12.09
N CYS A 338 -3.76 15.56 12.57
CA CYS A 338 -4.57 14.58 11.86
C CYS A 338 -5.79 14.19 12.69
N GLU A 339 -6.98 14.57 12.26
CA GLU A 339 -8.21 14.25 13.01
C GLU A 339 -8.48 12.75 13.07
N ARG A 340 -8.15 11.97 12.04
CA ARG A 340 -8.26 10.50 12.06
C ARG A 340 -7.36 9.89 13.15
N PHE A 341 -6.13 10.36 13.29
CA PHE A 341 -5.21 9.90 14.33
C PHE A 341 -5.71 10.22 15.74
N LYS A 342 -6.28 11.41 15.94
CA LYS A 342 -6.90 11.81 17.19
C LYS A 342 -8.14 10.97 17.50
N THR A 343 -9.03 10.77 16.51
CA THR A 343 -10.23 9.94 16.66
C THR A 343 -9.88 8.54 17.13
N LEU A 344 -8.89 7.89 16.52
CA LEU A 344 -8.40 6.59 16.98
C LEU A 344 -7.87 6.66 18.41
N GLY A 345 -7.20 7.76 18.81
CA GLY A 345 -6.76 7.99 20.18
C GLY A 345 -7.91 8.05 21.18
N HIS A 346 -8.92 8.85 20.90
CA HIS A 346 -10.09 8.97 21.75
C HIS A 346 -10.86 7.64 21.91
N LEU A 347 -10.90 6.81 20.86
CA LEU A 347 -11.51 5.48 20.94
C LEU A 347 -10.72 4.53 21.84
N VAL A 348 -9.39 4.63 21.83
CA VAL A 348 -8.51 3.89 22.74
C VAL A 348 -8.72 4.35 24.18
N ASP A 349 -8.77 5.66 24.41
CA ASP A 349 -8.98 6.25 25.75
C ASP A 349 -10.36 5.89 26.31
N PHE A 350 -11.40 5.90 25.47
CA PHE A 350 -12.76 5.50 25.85
C PHE A 350 -12.83 4.03 26.30
N LYS A 351 -12.02 3.16 25.69
CA LYS A 351 -11.91 1.74 26.06
C LYS A 351 -10.71 1.43 26.96
N ALA A 352 -10.25 2.39 27.75
CA ALA A 352 -9.10 2.17 28.64
C ALA A 352 -9.31 0.93 29.54
N GLY A 353 -8.38 -0.03 29.44
CA GLY A 353 -8.42 -1.27 30.21
C GLY A 353 -9.36 -2.36 29.67
N GLU A 354 -10.18 -2.09 28.66
CA GLU A 354 -11.07 -3.08 28.04
C GLU A 354 -10.42 -3.74 26.81
N LYS A 355 -10.84 -4.98 26.52
CA LYS A 355 -10.39 -5.72 25.33
C LYS A 355 -11.21 -5.34 24.11
N PHE A 356 -10.56 -5.36 22.95
CA PHE A 356 -11.19 -5.12 21.65
C PHE A 356 -11.69 -6.42 21.02
N THR A 357 -12.92 -6.43 20.55
CA THR A 357 -13.46 -7.47 19.66
C THR A 357 -13.19 -7.11 18.21
N LEU A 358 -13.34 -8.07 17.30
CA LEU A 358 -13.24 -7.84 15.84
C LEU A 358 -14.18 -6.73 15.38
N GLU A 359 -15.44 -6.75 15.86
CA GLU A 359 -16.45 -5.74 15.52
C GLU A 359 -16.03 -4.35 16.00
N GLU A 360 -15.40 -4.24 17.17
CA GLU A 360 -14.91 -2.96 17.69
C GLU A 360 -13.71 -2.44 16.92
N VAL A 361 -12.80 -3.30 16.48
CA VAL A 361 -11.72 -2.92 15.55
C VAL A 361 -12.34 -2.43 14.24
N HIS A 362 -13.35 -3.11 13.68
CA HIS A 362 -14.07 -2.65 12.50
C HIS A 362 -14.74 -1.29 12.72
N ARG A 363 -15.38 -1.06 13.87
CA ARG A 363 -15.97 0.25 14.25
C ARG A 363 -14.92 1.36 14.35
N CYS A 364 -13.72 1.05 14.88
CA CYS A 364 -12.60 1.98 14.88
C CYS A 364 -12.21 2.37 13.46
N MET A 365 -12.10 1.40 12.57
CA MET A 365 -11.78 1.66 11.15
C MET A 365 -12.91 2.44 10.46
N HIS A 366 -14.17 2.12 10.74
CA HIS A 366 -15.31 2.90 10.23
C HIS A 366 -15.28 4.36 10.70
N SER A 367 -14.88 4.62 11.95
CA SER A 367 -14.84 5.98 12.52
C SER A 367 -13.82 6.90 11.84
N VAL A 368 -12.88 6.35 11.08
CA VAL A 368 -11.81 7.10 10.41
C VAL A 368 -11.81 6.95 8.88
N HIS A 369 -12.93 6.47 8.32
CA HIS A 369 -13.08 6.38 6.87
C HIS A 369 -13.05 7.76 6.19
N GLN A 370 -12.71 7.81 4.93
CA GLN A 370 -12.68 9.02 4.11
C GLN A 370 -13.73 8.98 3.00
N SER A 371 -14.98 8.71 3.39
CA SER A 371 -16.13 8.66 2.48
C SER A 371 -15.85 7.77 1.25
N GLU A 372 -16.09 8.25 0.06
CA GLU A 372 -15.94 7.52 -1.20
C GLU A 372 -14.50 7.06 -1.47
N LEU A 373 -13.50 7.68 -0.83
CA LEU A 373 -12.11 7.28 -0.97
C LEU A 373 -11.79 5.95 -0.28
N THR A 374 -12.54 5.58 0.78
CA THR A 374 -12.31 4.32 1.50
C THR A 374 -12.94 3.16 0.71
N PHE A 375 -12.22 2.63 -0.28
CA PHE A 375 -12.72 1.58 -1.16
C PHE A 375 -12.25 0.16 -0.80
N GLN A 376 -11.28 0.03 0.12
CA GLN A 376 -10.89 -1.24 0.73
C GLN A 376 -10.76 -1.07 2.24
N THR A 377 -11.36 -2.00 2.99
CA THR A 377 -11.17 -2.14 4.44
C THR A 377 -10.91 -3.60 4.77
N MET A 378 -10.02 -3.86 5.72
CA MET A 378 -9.66 -5.22 6.10
C MET A 378 -9.20 -5.30 7.55
N ILE A 379 -9.32 -6.50 8.13
CA ILE A 379 -8.75 -6.85 9.42
C ILE A 379 -8.01 -8.18 9.24
N PHE A 380 -6.72 -8.20 9.54
CA PHE A 380 -5.90 -9.41 9.58
C PHE A 380 -5.89 -9.98 10.99
N GLU A 381 -6.00 -11.30 11.08
CA GLU A 381 -5.79 -12.11 12.29
C GLU A 381 -4.61 -13.06 12.03
N PRO A 382 -3.37 -12.66 12.36
CA PRO A 382 -2.15 -13.40 12.06
C PRO A 382 -2.09 -14.82 12.62
N ALA A 383 -2.58 -15.04 13.85
CA ALA A 383 -2.49 -16.35 14.50
C ALA A 383 -3.43 -17.38 13.87
N SER A 384 -4.65 -16.96 13.55
CA SER A 384 -5.67 -17.80 12.92
C SER A 384 -5.59 -17.80 11.39
N LEU A 385 -4.67 -17.03 10.77
CA LEU A 385 -4.51 -16.89 9.32
C LEU A 385 -5.82 -16.55 8.61
N LYS A 386 -6.48 -15.49 9.08
CA LYS A 386 -7.73 -14.98 8.50
C LYS A 386 -7.58 -13.55 8.05
N VAL A 387 -8.29 -13.21 7.00
CA VAL A 387 -8.54 -11.83 6.63
C VAL A 387 -10.03 -11.57 6.46
N HIS A 388 -10.50 -10.55 7.16
CA HIS A 388 -11.86 -10.02 7.03
C HIS A 388 -11.78 -8.82 6.10
N VAL A 389 -12.53 -8.80 5.00
CA VAL A 389 -12.34 -7.80 3.96
C VAL A 389 -13.66 -7.34 3.35
N ALA A 390 -13.74 -6.06 2.98
CA ALA A 390 -14.79 -5.51 2.13
C ALA A 390 -14.18 -4.56 1.09
N PHE A 391 -14.75 -4.58 -0.11
CA PHE A 391 -14.33 -3.77 -1.25
C PHE A 391 -15.48 -3.00 -1.88
N GLY A 392 -15.12 -2.08 -2.76
CA GLY A 392 -16.01 -1.46 -3.72
C GLY A 392 -16.26 0.00 -3.41
N PRO A 393 -17.36 0.57 -3.97
CA PRO A 393 -17.67 1.98 -3.74
C PRO A 393 -17.65 2.32 -2.26
N GLY A 394 -16.93 3.40 -1.93
CA GLY A 394 -16.78 3.82 -0.53
C GLY A 394 -18.02 4.49 0.07
N PRO A 395 -18.12 4.55 1.39
CA PRO A 395 -17.19 3.94 2.32
C PRO A 395 -17.47 2.43 2.48
N CYS A 396 -16.56 1.61 2.02
CA CYS A 396 -16.72 0.15 2.06
C CYS A 396 -16.76 -0.41 3.51
N THR A 397 -16.34 0.37 4.50
CA THR A 397 -16.48 0.06 5.94
C THR A 397 -17.94 -0.08 6.40
N GLN A 398 -18.92 0.33 5.60
CA GLN A 398 -20.35 0.10 5.87
C GLN A 398 -20.83 -1.28 5.41
N LYS A 399 -20.02 -1.98 4.61
CA LYS A 399 -20.36 -3.33 4.12
C LYS A 399 -19.99 -4.38 5.16
N PRO A 400 -20.74 -5.51 5.20
CA PRO A 400 -20.31 -6.67 5.99
C PRO A 400 -18.94 -7.15 5.53
N LEU A 401 -18.03 -7.42 6.48
CA LEU A 401 -16.75 -8.02 6.17
C LEU A 401 -16.95 -9.49 5.78
N GLN A 402 -16.35 -9.89 4.66
CA GLN A 402 -16.29 -11.28 4.24
C GLN A 402 -15.02 -11.90 4.80
N VAL A 403 -15.14 -13.09 5.40
CA VAL A 403 -14.01 -13.81 5.97
C VAL A 403 -13.37 -14.70 4.91
N ILE A 404 -12.05 -14.62 4.76
CA ILE A 404 -11.27 -15.52 3.95
C ILE A 404 -10.32 -16.29 4.88
N GLU A 405 -10.59 -17.58 5.00
CA GLU A 405 -9.71 -18.53 5.67
C GLU A 405 -8.50 -18.80 4.77
N LEU A 406 -7.29 -18.48 5.25
CA LEU A 406 -6.08 -18.55 4.44
C LEU A 406 -5.26 -19.82 4.66
N ALA A 407 -5.37 -20.46 5.83
CA ALA A 407 -4.53 -21.61 6.21
C ALA A 407 -4.55 -22.73 5.16
N ASP A 408 -5.74 -23.23 4.79
CA ASP A 408 -5.88 -24.28 3.79
C ASP A 408 -5.46 -23.82 2.39
N ARG A 409 -5.71 -22.56 2.08
CA ARG A 409 -5.37 -21.96 0.78
C ARG A 409 -3.86 -21.79 0.62
N PHE A 410 -3.15 -21.46 1.69
CA PHE A 410 -1.69 -21.42 1.71
C PHE A 410 -1.10 -22.84 1.56
N ALA A 411 -1.70 -23.84 2.23
CA ALA A 411 -1.28 -25.23 2.15
C ALA A 411 -1.63 -25.91 0.80
N GLY A 412 -2.41 -25.26 -0.06
CA GLY A 412 -2.81 -25.84 -1.36
C GLY A 412 -3.91 -26.88 -1.28
N LYS A 413 -4.76 -26.82 -0.26
CA LYS A 413 -5.90 -27.70 -0.04
C LYS A 413 -7.21 -27.13 -0.57
#